data_5c4f1c45e331d38e5a4ab2e049a0db65
#
_entry.id   5c4f1c45e331d38e5a4ab2e049a0db65
#
_cell.length_a   1.000
_cell.length_b   1.000
_cell.length_c   1.000
_cell.angle_alpha   90.00
_cell.angle_beta   90.00
_cell.angle_gamma   90.00
#
_symmetry.space_group_name_H-M   'P 1'
#
loop_
_entity.id
_entity.type
_entity.pdbx_description
1 polymer ?
#
loop_
_entity_poly.entity_id
_entity_poly.type
_entity_poly.pdbx_seq_one_letter_code
_entity_poly.pdbx_strand_id
1 'polypeptide(L)'
;MIKGLRELLDGPNKCICITHKENGENVENCEMFKAGHPVPDQTGELGSKRVIAALEQVGKDDQVLFLVSGGGSALMPAPVDGVNLEDKIVLNEILLSSGLSIHEMNHVRQQTSKLKGGGLLHYADPAPVTSYILSDVIGNDLRVIASGPTVSPLGTKKSALDILASNNLLKLIPQNILNHFKAETSEQKSNGAVNYLIGDNRESIHASAE
;
A
#
# COMPACT_ATOMS: atom_id res chain seq x y z
N MET A 1 0.61 8.04 -15.37
CA MET A 1 1.75 7.12 -15.15
C MET A 1 1.67 5.89 -16.06
N ILE A 2 0.69 4.97 -15.90
CA ILE A 2 0.64 3.72 -16.68
C ILE A 2 0.68 3.94 -18.19
N LYS A 3 -0.12 4.86 -18.75
CA LYS A 3 -0.12 5.14 -20.20
C LYS A 3 1.28 5.50 -20.71
N GLY A 4 1.96 6.47 -20.08
CA GLY A 4 3.30 6.86 -20.49
C GLY A 4 4.36 5.78 -20.31
N LEU A 5 4.26 4.95 -19.26
CA LEU A 5 5.19 3.84 -19.07
C LEU A 5 5.01 2.77 -20.17
N ARG A 6 3.77 2.46 -20.53
CA ARG A 6 3.50 1.41 -21.53
C ARG A 6 4.05 1.69 -22.91
N GLU A 7 4.14 2.96 -23.28
CA GLU A 7 4.77 3.38 -24.55
C GLU A 7 6.28 3.11 -24.58
N LEU A 8 6.88 2.87 -23.41
CA LEU A 8 8.32 2.61 -23.24
C LEU A 8 8.63 1.13 -23.00
N LEU A 9 7.61 0.28 -22.83
CA LEU A 9 7.81 -1.14 -22.55
C LEU A 9 7.72 -1.98 -23.81
N ASP A 10 8.81 -2.66 -24.12
CA ASP A 10 8.88 -3.67 -25.17
C ASP A 10 8.58 -5.06 -24.61
N GLY A 11 7.94 -5.91 -25.43
CA GLY A 11 7.68 -7.31 -25.10
C GLY A 11 6.43 -7.59 -24.25
N PRO A 12 6.23 -8.85 -23.86
CA PRO A 12 5.06 -9.29 -23.13
C PRO A 12 5.09 -8.73 -21.70
N ASN A 13 4.02 -8.04 -21.29
CA ASN A 13 3.86 -7.53 -19.96
C ASN A 13 2.44 -7.76 -19.43
N LYS A 14 2.32 -7.92 -18.11
CA LYS A 14 1.05 -8.01 -17.38
C LYS A 14 0.84 -6.70 -16.63
N CYS A 15 -0.27 -6.05 -16.87
CA CYS A 15 -0.61 -4.78 -16.28
C CYS A 15 -1.84 -4.91 -15.38
N ILE A 16 -1.72 -4.48 -14.12
CA ILE A 16 -2.84 -4.39 -13.17
C ILE A 16 -2.86 -2.96 -12.64
N CYS A 17 -4.02 -2.33 -12.64
CA CYS A 17 -4.22 -0.98 -12.15
C CYS A 17 -5.37 -0.95 -11.14
N ILE A 18 -5.10 -0.42 -9.96
CA ILE A 18 -6.12 -0.08 -8.97
C ILE A 18 -6.16 1.44 -8.90
N THR A 19 -7.30 2.03 -9.21
CA THR A 19 -7.47 3.49 -9.25
C THR A 19 -8.82 3.91 -8.68
N HIS A 20 -8.96 5.19 -8.37
CA HIS A 20 -10.24 5.73 -7.92
C HIS A 20 -11.30 5.61 -9.01
N LYS A 21 -12.53 5.26 -8.63
CA LYS A 21 -13.65 5.01 -9.56
C LYS A 21 -13.95 6.17 -10.50
N GLU A 22 -13.68 7.41 -10.09
CA GLU A 22 -13.90 8.61 -10.90
C GLU A 22 -12.76 8.90 -11.88
N ASN A 23 -11.54 8.39 -11.63
CA ASN A 23 -10.36 8.66 -12.44
C ASN A 23 -10.05 7.56 -13.46
N GLY A 24 -10.90 6.55 -13.53
CA GLY A 24 -10.60 5.33 -14.28
C GLY A 24 -10.87 5.46 -15.78
N GLU A 25 -9.92 6.00 -16.55
CA GLU A 25 -9.85 5.72 -17.98
C GLU A 25 -9.38 4.28 -18.21
N ASN A 26 -9.96 3.61 -19.21
CA ASN A 26 -9.49 2.29 -19.59
C ASN A 26 -8.10 2.39 -20.23
N VAL A 27 -7.22 1.50 -19.82
CA VAL A 27 -5.90 1.31 -20.42
C VAL A 27 -5.92 -0.02 -21.14
N GLU A 28 -5.58 -0.01 -22.42
CA GLU A 28 -5.55 -1.22 -23.24
C GLU A 28 -4.63 -2.29 -22.63
N ASN A 29 -5.04 -3.56 -22.66
CA ASN A 29 -4.31 -4.69 -22.07
C ASN A 29 -3.91 -4.49 -20.59
N CYS A 30 -4.68 -3.74 -19.81
CA CYS A 30 -4.50 -3.54 -18.38
C CYS A 30 -5.77 -3.98 -17.64
N GLU A 31 -5.61 -4.83 -16.64
CA GLU A 31 -6.69 -5.25 -15.75
C GLU A 31 -7.00 -4.13 -14.77
N MET A 32 -8.17 -3.50 -14.90
CA MET A 32 -8.52 -2.28 -14.18
C MET A 32 -9.49 -2.55 -13.02
N PHE A 33 -9.15 -2.07 -11.83
CA PHE A 33 -10.00 -2.09 -10.63
C PHE A 33 -10.32 -0.64 -10.21
N LYS A 34 -11.60 -0.28 -10.26
CA LYS A 34 -12.10 1.06 -9.90
C LYS A 34 -12.58 1.05 -8.45
N ALA A 35 -11.69 1.37 -7.53
CA ALA A 35 -11.85 1.23 -6.09
C ALA A 35 -12.31 2.50 -5.38
N GLY A 36 -12.80 2.33 -4.16
CA GLY A 36 -13.23 3.41 -3.28
C GLY A 36 -12.05 4.15 -2.61
N HIS A 37 -12.23 5.45 -2.46
CA HIS A 37 -11.34 6.35 -1.73
C HIS A 37 -12.16 7.52 -1.16
N PRO A 38 -11.98 7.97 0.07
CA PRO A 38 -10.97 7.56 1.06
C PRO A 38 -11.30 6.26 1.84
N VAL A 39 -12.51 5.72 1.69
CA VAL A 39 -12.92 4.47 2.34
C VAL A 39 -12.64 3.31 1.38
N PRO A 40 -11.87 2.30 1.80
CA PRO A 40 -11.61 1.12 1.00
C PRO A 40 -12.87 0.30 0.75
N ASP A 41 -12.93 -0.38 -0.40
CA ASP A 41 -14.06 -1.20 -0.79
C ASP A 41 -13.65 -2.59 -1.30
N GLN A 42 -14.66 -3.44 -1.60
CA GLN A 42 -14.45 -4.79 -2.10
C GLN A 42 -13.71 -4.83 -3.45
N THR A 43 -13.89 -3.81 -4.29
CA THR A 43 -13.17 -3.70 -5.58
C THR A 43 -11.69 -3.50 -5.36
N GLY A 44 -11.30 -2.65 -4.39
CA GLY A 44 -9.92 -2.47 -3.98
C GLY A 44 -9.31 -3.74 -3.37
N GLU A 45 -10.08 -4.46 -2.56
CA GLU A 45 -9.66 -5.74 -2.01
C GLU A 45 -9.44 -6.80 -3.11
N LEU A 46 -10.35 -6.90 -4.07
CA LEU A 46 -10.21 -7.79 -5.22
C LEU A 46 -8.97 -7.44 -6.05
N GLY A 47 -8.76 -6.15 -6.33
CA GLY A 47 -7.56 -5.65 -7.01
C GLY A 47 -6.28 -6.02 -6.26
N SER A 48 -6.28 -5.86 -4.92
CA SER A 48 -5.13 -6.24 -4.07
C SER A 48 -4.84 -7.74 -4.12
N LYS A 49 -5.86 -8.59 -4.07
CA LYS A 49 -5.74 -10.06 -4.24
C LYS A 49 -5.17 -10.40 -5.61
N ARG A 50 -5.59 -9.67 -6.64
CA ARG A 50 -5.12 -9.87 -8.00
C ARG A 50 -3.66 -9.46 -8.18
N VAL A 51 -3.23 -8.37 -7.51
CA VAL A 51 -1.81 -7.95 -7.42
C VAL A 51 -0.98 -9.05 -6.75
N ILE A 52 -1.39 -9.53 -5.58
CA ILE A 52 -0.70 -10.62 -4.86
C ILE A 52 -0.56 -11.84 -5.76
N ALA A 53 -1.65 -12.32 -6.36
CA ALA A 53 -1.62 -13.49 -7.23
C ALA A 53 -0.76 -13.31 -8.50
N ALA A 54 -0.55 -12.08 -8.95
CA ALA A 54 0.37 -11.80 -10.05
C ALA A 54 1.82 -11.80 -9.59
N LEU A 55 2.10 -11.24 -8.41
CA LEU A 55 3.44 -11.22 -7.82
C LEU A 55 3.94 -12.62 -7.44
N GLU A 56 3.07 -13.50 -6.96
CA GLU A 56 3.41 -14.89 -6.64
C GLU A 56 3.85 -15.71 -7.88
N GLN A 57 3.64 -15.19 -9.09
CA GLN A 57 4.00 -15.84 -10.34
C GLN A 57 5.31 -15.34 -10.95
N VAL A 58 5.91 -14.27 -10.39
CA VAL A 58 7.15 -13.72 -10.93
C VAL A 58 8.36 -14.53 -10.51
N GLY A 59 9.35 -14.60 -11.38
CA GLY A 59 10.63 -15.27 -11.15
C GLY A 59 11.80 -14.29 -11.18
N LYS A 60 13.00 -14.81 -10.97
CA LYS A 60 14.25 -14.02 -10.93
C LYS A 60 14.57 -13.26 -12.22
N ASP A 61 14.03 -13.73 -13.36
CA ASP A 61 14.27 -13.16 -14.68
C ASP A 61 13.18 -12.15 -15.09
N ASP A 62 12.15 -11.98 -14.23
CA ASP A 62 11.11 -10.98 -14.40
C ASP A 62 11.50 -9.65 -13.71
N GLN A 63 10.86 -8.56 -14.14
CA GLN A 63 11.00 -7.24 -13.54
C GLN A 63 9.63 -6.73 -13.07
N VAL A 64 9.52 -6.38 -11.81
CA VAL A 64 8.31 -5.75 -11.27
C VAL A 64 8.46 -4.22 -11.30
N LEU A 65 7.56 -3.55 -12.03
CA LEU A 65 7.44 -2.10 -12.04
C LEU A 65 6.21 -1.70 -11.23
N PHE A 66 6.41 -1.01 -10.11
CA PHE A 66 5.36 -0.61 -9.19
C PHE A 66 5.14 0.91 -9.24
N LEU A 67 3.97 1.34 -9.72
CA LEU A 67 3.62 2.75 -9.87
C LEU A 67 2.71 3.18 -8.72
N VAL A 68 3.10 4.20 -7.97
CA VAL A 68 2.38 4.71 -6.80
C VAL A 68 2.08 6.19 -6.96
N SER A 69 0.83 6.55 -6.63
CA SER A 69 0.42 7.95 -6.47
C SER A 69 -0.46 8.09 -5.22
N GLY A 70 -0.94 9.30 -4.93
CA GLY A 70 -1.83 9.58 -3.82
C GLY A 70 -3.05 8.64 -3.74
N GLY A 71 -3.57 8.43 -2.53
CA GLY A 71 -4.73 7.58 -2.28
C GLY A 71 -4.44 6.07 -2.21
N GLY A 72 -3.24 5.59 -2.56
CA GLY A 72 -2.88 4.18 -2.65
C GLY A 72 -3.15 3.37 -1.37
N SER A 73 -3.13 4.02 -0.21
CA SER A 73 -3.41 3.34 1.07
C SER A 73 -4.84 2.82 1.19
N ALA A 74 -5.83 3.55 0.67
CA ALA A 74 -7.24 3.14 0.66
C ALA A 74 -7.56 2.27 -0.57
N LEU A 75 -7.00 2.62 -1.72
CA LEU A 75 -7.26 1.92 -2.99
C LEU A 75 -6.77 0.47 -2.99
N MET A 76 -5.71 0.16 -2.23
CA MET A 76 -5.10 -1.17 -2.16
C MET A 76 -5.18 -1.75 -0.74
N PRO A 77 -6.40 -2.06 -0.23
CA PRO A 77 -6.57 -2.76 1.03
C PRO A 77 -6.26 -4.25 0.81
N ALA A 78 -5.31 -4.78 1.56
CA ALA A 78 -4.95 -6.19 1.53
C ALA A 78 -4.93 -6.71 2.97
N PRO A 79 -6.07 -7.04 3.57
CA PRO A 79 -6.13 -7.52 4.93
C PRO A 79 -5.21 -8.74 5.15
N VAL A 80 -4.55 -8.80 6.30
CA VAL A 80 -3.82 -10.00 6.73
C VAL A 80 -4.80 -11.13 7.06
N ASP A 81 -4.31 -12.37 7.11
CA ASP A 81 -5.15 -13.52 7.41
C ASP A 81 -5.85 -13.38 8.77
N GLY A 82 -7.13 -13.73 8.81
CA GLY A 82 -7.99 -13.59 9.99
C GLY A 82 -8.57 -12.17 10.20
N VAL A 83 -8.19 -11.18 9.39
CA VAL A 83 -8.74 -9.82 9.39
C VAL A 83 -9.53 -9.62 8.09
N ASN A 84 -10.74 -9.10 8.18
CA ASN A 84 -11.56 -8.80 7.00
C ASN A 84 -11.52 -7.31 6.62
N LEU A 85 -12.17 -6.94 5.52
CA LEU A 85 -12.22 -5.56 5.03
C LEU A 85 -12.95 -4.64 6.00
N GLU A 86 -14.04 -5.10 6.60
CA GLU A 86 -14.83 -4.35 7.59
C GLU A 86 -14.00 -4.02 8.83
N ASP A 87 -13.24 -4.97 9.34
CA ASP A 87 -12.30 -4.74 10.45
C ASP A 87 -11.30 -3.62 10.12
N LYS A 88 -10.81 -3.58 8.88
CA LYS A 88 -9.88 -2.52 8.43
C LYS A 88 -10.55 -1.16 8.27
N ILE A 89 -11.80 -1.12 7.83
CA ILE A 89 -12.59 0.13 7.75
C ILE A 89 -12.78 0.68 9.15
N VAL A 90 -13.26 -0.12 10.08
CA VAL A 90 -13.44 0.26 11.49
C VAL A 90 -12.12 0.72 12.11
N LEU A 91 -11.02 -0.04 11.91
CA LEU A 91 -9.70 0.38 12.37
C LEU A 91 -9.32 1.76 11.83
N ASN A 92 -9.52 1.99 10.54
CA ASN A 92 -9.18 3.26 9.91
C ASN A 92 -9.96 4.44 10.49
N GLU A 93 -11.26 4.27 10.75
CA GLU A 93 -12.11 5.28 11.38
C GLU A 93 -11.64 5.61 12.81
N ILE A 94 -11.30 4.58 13.60
CA ILE A 94 -10.74 4.74 14.95
C ILE A 94 -9.43 5.53 14.89
N LEU A 95 -8.52 5.16 14.00
CA LEU A 95 -7.23 5.85 13.87
C LEU A 95 -7.38 7.30 13.44
N LEU A 96 -8.29 7.62 12.50
CA LEU A 96 -8.54 8.98 12.05
C LEU A 96 -9.14 9.87 13.15
N SER A 97 -9.96 9.31 14.03
CA SER A 97 -10.60 10.03 15.14
C SER A 97 -9.75 10.10 16.42
N SER A 98 -8.63 9.38 16.47
CA SER A 98 -7.83 9.18 17.69
C SER A 98 -6.89 10.34 18.05
N GLY A 99 -6.58 11.24 17.09
CA GLY A 99 -5.55 12.27 17.26
C GLY A 99 -4.10 11.76 17.12
N LEU A 100 -3.91 10.50 16.73
CA LEU A 100 -2.59 9.94 16.42
C LEU A 100 -1.91 10.68 15.26
N SER A 101 -0.59 10.77 15.31
CA SER A 101 0.20 11.27 14.19
C SER A 101 0.06 10.37 12.96
N ILE A 102 0.35 10.92 11.77
CA ILE A 102 0.30 10.15 10.52
C ILE A 102 1.25 8.94 10.54
N HIS A 103 2.39 9.04 11.23
CA HIS A 103 3.35 7.95 11.37
C HIS A 103 2.80 6.83 12.27
N GLU A 104 2.18 7.17 13.41
CA GLU A 104 1.55 6.18 14.29
C GLU A 104 0.38 5.47 13.60
N MET A 105 -0.47 6.22 12.91
CA MET A 105 -1.56 5.63 12.13
C MET A 105 -1.05 4.67 11.05
N ASN A 106 -0.02 5.09 10.28
CA ASN A 106 0.54 4.23 9.23
C ASN A 106 1.27 3.04 9.81
N HIS A 107 1.93 3.17 10.97
CA HIS A 107 2.52 2.04 11.68
C HIS A 107 1.47 0.94 11.95
N VAL A 108 0.33 1.31 12.55
CA VAL A 108 -0.76 0.36 12.82
C VAL A 108 -1.34 -0.22 11.53
N ARG A 109 -1.58 0.63 10.51
CA ARG A 109 -2.10 0.20 9.20
C ARG A 109 -1.20 -0.79 8.48
N GLN A 110 0.12 -0.61 8.55
CA GLN A 110 1.11 -1.51 7.96
C GLN A 110 1.00 -2.91 8.55
N GLN A 111 0.90 -3.03 9.86
CA GLN A 111 0.84 -4.32 10.56
C GLN A 111 -0.45 -5.11 10.31
N THR A 112 -1.47 -4.51 9.73
CA THR A 112 -2.74 -5.17 9.38
C THR A 112 -2.91 -5.39 7.87
N SER A 113 -1.83 -5.28 7.09
CA SER A 113 -1.87 -5.37 5.63
C SER A 113 -0.79 -6.30 5.08
N LYS A 114 -1.15 -7.11 4.09
CA LYS A 114 -0.23 -7.99 3.37
C LYS A 114 0.72 -7.24 2.43
N LEU A 115 0.35 -6.04 1.95
CA LEU A 115 1.09 -5.30 0.94
C LEU A 115 1.83 -4.07 1.47
N LYS A 116 1.43 -3.52 2.62
CA LYS A 116 2.01 -2.31 3.21
C LYS A 116 3.27 -2.63 4.02
N GLY A 117 4.08 -1.59 4.32
CA GLY A 117 5.29 -1.75 5.13
C GLY A 117 6.28 -2.77 4.57
N GLY A 118 6.50 -2.72 3.26
CA GLY A 118 7.39 -3.66 2.56
C GLY A 118 6.74 -5.00 2.23
N GLY A 119 5.48 -5.23 2.60
CA GLY A 119 4.81 -6.51 2.37
C GLY A 119 4.71 -6.92 0.89
N LEU A 120 4.62 -5.94 -0.02
CA LEU A 120 4.63 -6.21 -1.46
C LEU A 120 5.89 -6.97 -1.90
N LEU A 121 7.03 -6.66 -1.31
CA LEU A 121 8.32 -7.23 -1.66
C LEU A 121 8.41 -8.73 -1.34
N HIS A 122 7.68 -9.21 -0.32
CA HIS A 122 7.64 -10.64 0.00
C HIS A 122 6.98 -11.46 -1.11
N TYR A 123 5.92 -10.91 -1.74
CA TYR A 123 5.24 -11.57 -2.85
C TYR A 123 6.01 -11.45 -4.17
N ALA A 124 6.81 -10.39 -4.32
CA ALA A 124 7.61 -10.16 -5.53
C ALA A 124 8.92 -10.96 -5.55
N ASP A 125 9.40 -11.45 -4.39
CA ASP A 125 10.65 -12.21 -4.31
C ASP A 125 10.57 -13.51 -5.14
N PRO A 126 11.55 -13.83 -5.99
CA PRO A 126 12.88 -13.23 -6.13
C PRO A 126 13.02 -12.14 -7.22
N ALA A 127 11.94 -11.68 -7.84
CA ALA A 127 12.02 -10.68 -8.90
C ALA A 127 12.48 -9.31 -8.35
N PRO A 128 13.35 -8.57 -9.06
CA PRO A 128 13.70 -7.21 -8.69
C PRO A 128 12.49 -6.27 -8.83
N VAL A 129 12.34 -5.36 -7.87
CA VAL A 129 11.25 -4.39 -7.83
C VAL A 129 11.79 -2.99 -8.04
N THR A 130 11.23 -2.27 -9.01
CA THR A 130 11.46 -0.84 -9.20
C THR A 130 10.15 -0.09 -9.00
N SER A 131 10.15 0.92 -8.11
CA SER A 131 8.97 1.71 -7.80
C SER A 131 9.13 3.14 -8.29
N TYR A 132 8.11 3.66 -9.00
CA TYR A 132 8.01 5.05 -9.41
C TYR A 132 6.87 5.73 -8.65
N ILE A 133 7.19 6.78 -7.92
CA ILE A 133 6.33 7.36 -6.88
C ILE A 133 6.05 8.83 -7.20
N LEU A 134 4.74 9.20 -7.28
CA LEU A 134 4.26 10.56 -7.23
C LEU A 134 3.79 10.85 -5.80
N SER A 135 4.48 11.75 -5.10
CA SER A 135 4.20 12.04 -3.70
C SER A 135 3.23 13.20 -3.54
N ASP A 136 2.20 12.97 -2.72
CA ASP A 136 1.31 14.00 -2.17
C ASP A 136 1.61 14.27 -0.67
N VAL A 137 2.67 13.66 -0.12
CA VAL A 137 3.05 13.75 1.30
C VAL A 137 4.13 14.79 1.51
N ILE A 138 3.92 15.71 2.47
CA ILE A 138 4.94 16.68 2.87
C ILE A 138 6.15 15.93 3.45
N GLY A 139 7.35 16.23 2.90
CA GLY A 139 8.60 15.59 3.32
C GLY A 139 8.90 14.27 2.62
N ASN A 140 8.02 13.77 1.73
CA ASN A 140 8.25 12.64 0.85
C ASN A 140 8.67 11.33 1.57
N ASP A 141 8.22 11.11 2.82
CA ASP A 141 8.52 9.87 3.54
C ASP A 141 7.82 8.68 2.86
N LEU A 142 8.60 7.83 2.21
CA LEU A 142 8.12 6.66 1.48
C LEU A 142 7.33 5.67 2.36
N ARG A 143 7.56 5.68 3.68
CA ARG A 143 6.81 4.82 4.63
C ARG A 143 5.39 5.31 4.87
N VAL A 144 5.10 6.58 4.52
CA VAL A 144 3.78 7.20 4.62
C VAL A 144 3.02 7.12 3.30
N ILE A 145 3.71 7.31 2.16
CA ILE A 145 3.11 7.25 0.82
C ILE A 145 2.55 5.84 0.58
N ALA A 146 1.23 5.73 0.38
CA ALA A 146 0.49 4.46 0.29
C ALA A 146 0.77 3.49 1.44
N SER A 147 1.27 3.98 2.59
CA SER A 147 1.76 3.19 3.74
C SER A 147 2.96 2.28 3.42
N GLY A 148 3.82 2.68 2.47
CA GLY A 148 5.13 2.08 2.23
C GLY A 148 5.17 0.65 1.70
N PRO A 149 4.56 0.32 0.55
CA PRO A 149 4.56 -1.06 0.04
C PRO A 149 5.95 -1.61 -0.31
N THR A 150 6.89 -0.73 -0.67
CA THR A 150 8.24 -1.06 -1.16
C THR A 150 9.38 -0.64 -0.24
N VAL A 151 9.07 -0.29 1.01
CA VAL A 151 10.05 0.10 2.03
C VAL A 151 9.77 -0.58 3.36
N SER A 152 10.80 -0.74 4.18
CA SER A 152 10.68 -1.35 5.51
C SER A 152 9.58 -0.70 6.36
N PRO A 153 8.89 -1.47 7.19
CA PRO A 153 7.81 -0.94 8.03
C PRO A 153 8.32 0.06 9.07
N LEU A 154 7.42 0.89 9.58
CA LEU A 154 7.69 1.85 10.67
C LEU A 154 8.01 1.16 12.00
N GLY A 155 7.63 -0.09 12.15
CA GLY A 155 7.91 -0.88 13.34
C GLY A 155 7.24 -2.26 13.30
N THR A 156 6.99 -2.84 14.45
CA THR A 156 6.53 -4.23 14.64
C THR A 156 5.06 -4.29 15.08
N LYS A 157 4.45 -5.49 15.05
CA LYS A 157 3.13 -5.74 15.65
C LYS A 157 3.09 -5.34 17.12
N LYS A 158 4.15 -5.63 17.87
CA LYS A 158 4.23 -5.28 19.29
C LYS A 158 4.17 -3.76 19.48
N SER A 159 5.01 -3.00 18.76
CA SER A 159 5.00 -1.54 18.89
C SER A 159 3.70 -0.91 18.35
N ALA A 160 3.02 -1.51 17.37
CA ALA A 160 1.69 -1.08 16.96
C ALA A 160 0.65 -1.29 18.08
N LEU A 161 0.71 -2.43 18.77
CA LEU A 161 -0.15 -2.70 19.93
C LEU A 161 0.13 -1.73 21.09
N ASP A 162 1.41 -1.38 21.33
CA ASP A 162 1.81 -0.41 22.36
C ASP A 162 1.27 0.99 22.03
N ILE A 163 1.27 1.42 20.76
CA ILE A 163 0.64 2.68 20.31
C ILE A 163 -0.86 2.68 20.67
N LEU A 164 -1.58 1.60 20.32
CA LEU A 164 -3.01 1.48 20.60
C LEU A 164 -3.30 1.49 22.11
N ALA A 165 -2.46 0.82 22.91
CA ALA A 165 -2.58 0.75 24.36
C ALA A 165 -2.37 2.12 25.02
N SER A 166 -1.28 2.81 24.64
CA SER A 166 -0.92 4.13 25.20
C SER A 166 -1.95 5.21 24.92
N ASN A 167 -2.73 5.04 23.85
CA ASN A 167 -3.81 5.96 23.47
C ASN A 167 -5.21 5.47 23.87
N ASN A 168 -5.32 4.47 24.73
CA ASN A 168 -6.58 3.90 25.24
C ASN A 168 -7.54 3.36 24.15
N LEU A 169 -7.01 2.95 22.98
CA LEU A 169 -7.81 2.54 21.84
C LEU A 169 -8.15 1.04 21.82
N LEU A 170 -7.48 0.21 22.63
CA LEU A 170 -7.62 -1.27 22.59
C LEU A 170 -9.07 -1.77 22.68
N LYS A 171 -9.92 -1.10 23.45
CA LYS A 171 -11.32 -1.50 23.62
C LYS A 171 -12.18 -1.25 22.38
N LEU A 172 -11.73 -0.38 21.50
CA LEU A 172 -12.43 -0.01 20.26
C LEU A 172 -12.01 -0.88 19.08
N ILE A 173 -10.81 -1.50 19.15
CA ILE A 173 -10.23 -2.25 18.05
C ILE A 173 -10.99 -3.59 17.85
N PRO A 174 -11.33 -3.94 16.59
CA PRO A 174 -11.94 -5.24 16.27
C PRO A 174 -11.12 -6.42 16.82
N GLN A 175 -11.81 -7.43 17.35
CA GLN A 175 -11.16 -8.57 18.01
C GLN A 175 -10.21 -9.34 17.08
N ASN A 176 -10.56 -9.46 15.80
CA ASN A 176 -9.70 -10.11 14.79
C ASN A 176 -8.34 -9.41 14.68
N ILE A 177 -8.32 -8.08 14.69
CA ILE A 177 -7.09 -7.28 14.66
C ILE A 177 -6.28 -7.48 15.94
N LEU A 178 -6.91 -7.46 17.10
CA LEU A 178 -6.23 -7.71 18.37
C LEU A 178 -5.62 -9.13 18.43
N ASN A 179 -6.33 -10.14 17.91
CA ASN A 179 -5.82 -11.49 17.81
C ASN A 179 -4.60 -11.56 16.89
N HIS A 180 -4.66 -10.88 15.73
CA HIS A 180 -3.54 -10.78 14.79
C HIS A 180 -2.30 -10.13 15.43
N PHE A 181 -2.46 -9.06 16.20
CA PHE A 181 -1.33 -8.40 16.88
C PHE A 181 -0.69 -9.26 17.97
N LYS A 182 -1.46 -10.13 18.62
CA LYS A 182 -0.97 -11.04 19.66
C LYS A 182 -0.34 -12.31 19.10
N ALA A 183 -0.61 -12.65 17.84
CA ALA A 183 -0.04 -13.82 17.20
C ALA A 183 1.47 -13.63 16.93
N GLU A 184 2.25 -14.69 17.16
CA GLU A 184 3.66 -14.73 16.80
C GLU A 184 3.86 -14.49 15.31
N THR A 185 4.94 -13.80 14.96
CA THR A 185 5.31 -13.50 13.57
C THR A 185 6.71 -14.02 13.34
N SER A 186 6.89 -14.82 12.29
CA SER A 186 8.21 -15.04 11.71
C SER A 186 8.62 -13.80 10.93
N GLU A 187 9.81 -13.27 11.16
CA GLU A 187 10.40 -12.23 10.32
C GLU A 187 10.62 -12.80 8.93
N GLN A 188 9.94 -12.22 7.94
CA GLN A 188 10.21 -12.51 6.54
C GLN A 188 11.21 -11.47 6.02
N LYS A 189 12.37 -11.95 5.57
CA LYS A 189 13.32 -11.12 4.82
C LYS A 189 12.87 -11.10 3.35
N SER A 190 12.88 -9.94 2.75
CA SER A 190 12.67 -9.76 1.30
C SER A 190 13.81 -8.93 0.72
N ASN A 191 14.02 -9.05 -0.59
CA ASN A 191 14.89 -8.16 -1.33
C ASN A 191 14.33 -6.73 -1.23
N GLY A 192 15.21 -5.72 -1.23
CA GLY A 192 14.79 -4.33 -1.27
C GLY A 192 14.26 -3.93 -2.66
N ALA A 193 13.61 -2.78 -2.74
CA ALA A 193 13.22 -2.17 -4.01
C ALA A 193 14.08 -0.94 -4.32
N VAL A 194 14.25 -0.63 -5.61
CA VAL A 194 14.75 0.66 -6.05
C VAL A 194 13.55 1.62 -6.15
N ASN A 195 13.56 2.70 -5.39
CA ASN A 195 12.45 3.65 -5.35
C ASN A 195 12.87 4.98 -5.98
N TYR A 196 12.11 5.44 -6.97
CA TYR A 196 12.28 6.74 -7.63
C TYR A 196 11.10 7.65 -7.31
N LEU A 197 11.37 8.79 -6.67
CA LEU A 197 10.42 9.87 -6.57
C LEU A 197 10.44 10.63 -7.90
N ILE A 198 9.35 10.57 -8.67
CA ILE A 198 9.25 11.15 -10.01
C ILE A 198 8.41 12.44 -10.05
N GLY A 199 7.93 12.89 -8.92
CA GLY A 199 7.24 14.15 -8.74
C GLY A 199 6.72 14.30 -7.32
N ASP A 200 6.62 15.54 -6.88
CA ASP A 200 6.10 15.92 -5.57
C ASP A 200 5.30 17.24 -5.61
N ASN A 201 4.76 17.63 -4.44
CA ASN A 201 4.01 18.87 -4.31
C ASN A 201 4.82 20.12 -4.63
N ARG A 202 6.16 20.12 -4.45
CA ARG A 202 7.01 21.28 -4.73
C ARG A 202 7.13 21.48 -6.23
N GLU A 203 7.36 20.41 -6.99
CA GLU A 203 7.41 20.46 -8.45
C GLU A 203 6.07 20.92 -9.03
N SER A 204 4.95 20.44 -8.46
CA SER A 204 3.60 20.87 -8.88
C SER A 204 3.35 22.36 -8.62
N ILE A 205 3.82 22.90 -7.49
CA ILE A 205 3.71 24.31 -7.14
C ILE A 205 4.58 25.17 -8.09
N HIS A 206 5.82 24.74 -8.36
CA HIS A 206 6.71 25.46 -9.30
C HIS A 206 6.11 25.52 -10.70
N ALA A 207 5.62 24.40 -11.22
CA ALA A 207 4.99 24.35 -12.55
C ALA A 207 3.69 25.18 -12.65
N SER A 208 3.03 25.48 -11.53
CA SER A 208 1.82 26.30 -11.50
C SER A 208 2.11 27.80 -11.36
N ALA A 209 3.34 28.17 -11.04
CA ALA A 209 3.78 29.56 -10.84
C ALA A 209 4.46 30.18 -12.10
N GLU A 210 4.71 29.38 -13.12
CA GLU A 210 5.17 29.76 -14.46
C GLU A 210 3.97 29.95 -15.41
#